data_b51c5a06f87ae68db03de5a15459a6b3
#
_entry.id   b51c5a06f87ae68db03de5a15459a6b3
#
_cell.length_a   1.000
_cell.length_b   1.000
_cell.length_c   1.000
_cell.angle_alpha   90.00
_cell.angle_beta   90.00
_cell.angle_gamma   90.00
#
_symmetry.space_group_name_H-M   'P 1'
#
loop_
_entity.id
_entity.type
_entity.pdbx_description
1 polymer ?
#
loop_
_entity_poly.entity_id
_entity_poly.type
_entity_poly.pdbx_seq_one_letter_code
_entity_poly.pdbx_strand_id
1 'polypeptide(L)'
;MPAKRKTALLPHQGIRHPLSDFCSTSNILARTADSANVTVQEQIQTGAPIKAVKSVELYDFRRPTTLARDHARVLELAFETFARQWGTQITARVRALCTITCDQVLMQTYDEYAGSLPPKTAMVLCTISALEAKSVIQLPTVTGLTWVNHMLGGNGSQVIPAGRNFTPIELALMRQMMTEALEDLRYSFGPLLVNDFAVDGIQYNSQFAQAAAPADLMIVATFSIRIERNTTTATLAIPAAALMPQLGEANPMRITTNSAEYLQAQLAAVPVDVALRLTPARVLPSRILSLMVGDVLPIPHPKHRPLDLAVGDQALARAAVGANGSRLACIVIDTEESTP
;
A
#
# COMPACT_ATOMS: atom_id res chain seq x y z
N MET A 1 44.65 54.14 -5.29
CA MET A 1 44.45 55.20 -6.34
C MET A 1 44.58 54.55 -7.73
N PRO A 2 43.90 55.06 -8.74
CA PRO A 2 42.44 55.05 -8.92
C PRO A 2 41.98 54.39 -10.23
N ALA A 3 40.74 53.99 -10.26
CA ALA A 3 39.64 54.59 -11.02
C ALA A 3 39.64 54.23 -12.54
N LYS A 4 38.59 53.98 -13.20
CA LYS A 4 37.26 54.44 -13.45
C LYS A 4 36.59 53.55 -14.48
N ARG A 5 35.36 53.08 -14.27
CA ARG A 5 34.10 53.59 -14.90
C ARG A 5 34.03 53.50 -16.43
N LYS A 6 33.00 52.87 -16.96
CA LYS A 6 31.73 53.39 -17.52
C LYS A 6 31.08 52.27 -18.35
N THR A 7 29.90 51.86 -18.09
CA THR A 7 28.58 52.43 -18.36
C THR A 7 28.16 52.42 -19.84
N ALA A 8 26.97 51.96 -20.04
CA ALA A 8 25.95 52.30 -21.00
C ALA A 8 25.79 51.36 -22.19
N LEU A 9 24.67 51.02 -22.70
CA LEU A 9 23.26 51.34 -22.70
C LEU A 9 22.61 50.45 -23.77
N LEU A 10 21.40 50.03 -23.47
CA LEU A 10 20.39 49.57 -24.43
C LEU A 10 20.14 50.59 -25.55
N PRO A 11 19.49 50.31 -26.68
CA PRO A 11 18.07 50.06 -26.69
C PRO A 11 17.45 49.21 -27.85
N HIS A 12 16.25 48.69 -27.60
CA HIS A 12 14.95 48.89 -28.26
C HIS A 12 14.58 48.25 -29.60
N GLN A 13 13.41 47.65 -29.55
CA GLN A 13 12.31 47.64 -30.55
C GLN A 13 12.45 46.67 -31.74
N GLY A 14 11.46 45.96 -32.12
CA GLY A 14 10.02 45.97 -31.97
C GLY A 14 9.37 45.02 -32.95
N ILE A 15 8.25 44.49 -32.57
CA ILE A 15 6.97 44.48 -33.29
C ILE A 15 6.83 43.61 -34.57
N ARG A 16 5.95 42.64 -34.53
CA ARG A 16 4.67 42.41 -35.24
C ARG A 16 4.45 40.98 -35.68
N HIS A 17 3.32 40.50 -35.22
CA HIS A 17 2.46 39.51 -35.90
C HIS A 17 2.05 39.95 -37.31
N PRO A 18 1.49 39.13 -38.22
CA PRO A 18 0.28 38.33 -37.97
C PRO A 18 0.11 37.01 -38.79
N LEU A 19 -0.86 36.22 -38.30
CA LEU A 19 -2.01 35.57 -38.98
C LEU A 19 -1.80 34.85 -40.34
N SER A 20 -2.24 33.65 -40.40
CA SER A 20 -3.42 33.15 -41.12
C SER A 20 -3.24 31.67 -41.50
N ASP A 21 -4.17 30.87 -41.04
CA ASP A 21 -5.18 30.14 -41.80
C ASP A 21 -4.73 29.01 -42.75
N PHE A 22 -5.41 27.98 -42.58
CA PHE A 22 -6.09 27.04 -43.49
C PHE A 22 -5.88 25.59 -43.02
N CYS A 23 -6.88 25.02 -42.41
CA CYS A 23 -8.06 24.33 -42.96
C CYS A 23 -7.76 23.05 -43.74
N SER A 24 -8.42 22.05 -43.29
CA SER A 24 -9.09 20.99 -44.03
C SER A 24 -8.50 19.58 -44.08
N THR A 25 -9.27 18.79 -43.47
CA THR A 25 -9.99 17.57 -43.93
C THR A 25 -9.26 16.25 -44.09
N SER A 26 -9.90 15.34 -43.43
CA SER A 26 -10.39 14.03 -43.88
C SER A 26 -9.67 12.77 -43.44
N ASN A 27 -10.36 12.10 -42.52
CA ASN A 27 -10.91 10.75 -42.64
C ASN A 27 -9.95 9.56 -42.82
N ILE A 28 -10.07 8.62 -41.96
CA ILE A 28 -10.76 7.32 -42.11
C ILE A 28 -10.16 6.28 -41.13
N LEU A 29 -11.01 5.81 -40.25
CA LEU A 29 -11.18 4.46 -39.69
C LEU A 29 -9.97 3.54 -39.48
N ALA A 30 -9.72 3.21 -38.21
CA ALA A 30 -9.65 1.82 -37.80
C ALA A 30 -10.04 1.67 -36.33
N ARG A 31 -11.09 0.87 -36.13
CA ARG A 31 -11.56 0.33 -34.88
C ARG A 31 -10.48 -0.58 -34.28
N THR A 32 -10.25 -0.49 -32.98
CA THR A 32 -10.31 -1.62 -32.07
C THR A 32 -10.48 -1.12 -30.64
N ALA A 33 -11.35 -1.80 -29.95
CA ALA A 33 -11.74 -1.66 -28.57
C ALA A 33 -10.53 -1.67 -27.62
N ASP A 34 -10.52 -0.83 -26.56
CA ASP A 34 -10.73 -1.40 -25.25
C ASP A 34 -10.75 -0.36 -24.13
N SER A 35 -11.57 -0.68 -23.16
CA SER A 35 -11.50 -0.28 -21.75
C SER A 35 -11.80 1.16 -21.38
N ALA A 36 -13.04 1.29 -20.97
CA ALA A 36 -13.64 2.41 -20.29
C ALA A 36 -12.84 2.93 -19.08
N ASN A 37 -12.27 4.10 -19.23
CA ASN A 37 -12.04 5.03 -18.14
C ASN A 37 -13.17 6.06 -18.16
N VAL A 38 -14.16 5.88 -17.30
CA VAL A 38 -15.20 6.86 -17.08
C VAL A 38 -14.62 8.00 -16.25
N THR A 39 -14.19 9.05 -16.92
CA THR A 39 -13.90 10.34 -16.28
C THR A 39 -15.17 11.19 -16.35
N VAL A 40 -15.84 11.32 -15.22
CA VAL A 40 -16.91 12.33 -15.08
C VAL A 40 -16.25 13.68 -14.88
N GLN A 41 -16.23 14.50 -15.90
CA GLN A 41 -15.91 15.94 -15.80
C GLN A 41 -17.22 16.70 -15.61
N GLU A 42 -17.47 17.13 -14.39
CA GLU A 42 -18.44 18.17 -14.11
C GLU A 42 -17.70 19.52 -14.01
N GLN A 43 -17.94 20.39 -14.98
CA GLN A 43 -17.47 21.76 -14.96
C GLN A 43 -18.33 22.60 -14.02
N ILE A 44 -17.76 23.04 -12.91
CA ILE A 44 -18.29 24.21 -12.18
C ILE A 44 -17.14 25.23 -12.04
N GLN A 45 -17.31 26.34 -12.77
CA GLN A 45 -16.50 27.53 -12.62
C GLN A 45 -16.86 28.24 -11.33
N THR A 46 -15.97 28.27 -10.36
CA THR A 46 -15.78 29.43 -9.44
C THR A 46 -14.46 29.23 -8.69
N GLY A 47 -13.62 30.25 -8.70
CA GLY A 47 -12.24 30.19 -8.21
C GLY A 47 -12.10 29.98 -6.71
N ALA A 48 -11.53 28.83 -6.39
CA ALA A 48 -10.85 28.56 -5.13
C ALA A 48 -9.71 27.58 -5.43
N PRO A 49 -8.58 27.57 -4.69
CA PRO A 49 -7.44 26.74 -5.00
C PRO A 49 -7.82 25.26 -4.89
N ILE A 50 -7.66 24.53 -5.99
CA ILE A 50 -7.93 23.10 -6.08
C ILE A 50 -6.93 22.38 -5.18
N LYS A 51 -7.42 21.86 -4.04
CA LYS A 51 -6.69 20.86 -3.26
C LYS A 51 -6.46 19.66 -4.16
N ALA A 52 -5.20 19.22 -4.27
CA ALA A 52 -4.82 18.02 -4.99
C ALA A 52 -5.75 16.86 -4.59
N VAL A 53 -6.48 16.34 -5.56
CA VAL A 53 -7.30 15.13 -5.39
C VAL A 53 -6.32 14.00 -5.14
N LYS A 54 -6.29 13.47 -3.91
CA LYS A 54 -5.61 12.21 -3.61
C LYS A 54 -6.25 11.14 -4.50
N SER A 55 -5.46 10.51 -5.35
CA SER A 55 -5.89 9.32 -6.08
C SER A 55 -6.36 8.29 -5.07
N VAL A 56 -7.63 7.91 -5.12
CA VAL A 56 -8.18 6.84 -4.30
C VAL A 56 -7.78 5.54 -4.99
N GLU A 57 -6.80 4.85 -4.43
CA GLU A 57 -6.48 3.49 -4.85
C GLU A 57 -7.59 2.55 -4.37
N LEU A 58 -8.15 1.78 -5.31
CA LEU A 58 -9.14 0.75 -5.01
C LEU A 58 -8.46 -0.36 -4.20
N TYR A 59 -8.86 -0.52 -2.94
CA TYR A 59 -8.37 -1.58 -2.07
C TYR A 59 -8.94 -2.94 -2.53
N ASP A 60 -8.07 -3.86 -2.93
CA ASP A 60 -8.45 -5.23 -3.28
C ASP A 60 -8.58 -6.09 -2.01
N PHE A 61 -9.79 -6.26 -1.52
CA PHE A 61 -10.11 -7.09 -0.34
C PHE A 61 -9.78 -8.59 -0.53
N ARG A 62 -9.52 -9.05 -1.74
CA ARG A 62 -9.17 -10.45 -2.03
C ARG A 62 -7.70 -10.75 -1.77
N ARG A 63 -6.86 -9.72 -1.67
CA ARG A 63 -5.43 -9.82 -1.39
C ARG A 63 -5.07 -8.82 -0.30
N PRO A 64 -5.17 -9.20 0.98
CA PRO A 64 -4.76 -8.31 2.05
C PRO A 64 -3.24 -8.05 1.93
N THR A 65 -2.87 -6.88 1.43
CA THR A 65 -1.49 -6.39 1.41
C THR A 65 -1.08 -5.79 2.75
N THR A 66 -1.99 -5.76 3.71
CA THR A 66 -1.72 -5.25 5.05
C THR A 66 -1.42 -6.38 6.02
N LEU A 67 -0.27 -6.31 6.68
CA LEU A 67 0.06 -7.17 7.81
C LEU A 67 -0.88 -6.91 8.98
N ALA A 68 -1.36 -7.98 9.63
CA ALA A 68 -2.04 -7.84 10.91
C ALA A 68 -1.12 -7.12 11.90
N ARG A 69 -1.67 -6.26 12.75
CA ARG A 69 -0.89 -5.38 13.66
C ARG A 69 0.09 -6.16 14.53
N ASP A 70 -0.33 -7.31 15.04
CA ASP A 70 0.52 -8.14 15.89
C ASP A 70 1.66 -8.77 15.09
N HIS A 71 1.41 -9.22 13.86
CA HIS A 71 2.44 -9.73 12.96
C HIS A 71 3.44 -8.66 12.55
N ALA A 72 2.95 -7.45 12.22
CA ALA A 72 3.80 -6.32 11.89
C ALA A 72 4.79 -6.03 13.03
N ARG A 73 4.30 -5.98 14.27
CA ARG A 73 5.14 -5.70 15.45
C ARG A 73 6.21 -6.76 15.69
N VAL A 74 5.85 -8.04 15.52
CA VAL A 74 6.82 -9.14 15.69
C VAL A 74 7.90 -9.07 14.62
N LEU A 75 7.50 -8.82 13.37
CA LEU A 75 8.43 -8.68 12.24
C LEU A 75 9.32 -7.44 12.36
N GLU A 76 8.76 -6.30 12.74
CA GLU A 76 9.51 -5.06 13.01
C GLU A 76 10.62 -5.30 14.03
N LEU A 77 10.33 -5.97 15.16
CA LEU A 77 11.33 -6.29 16.18
C LEU A 77 12.41 -7.22 15.67
N ALA A 78 12.05 -8.22 14.85
CA ALA A 78 13.00 -9.14 14.24
C ALA A 78 13.93 -8.41 13.25
N PHE A 79 13.37 -7.55 12.38
CA PHE A 79 14.14 -6.73 11.45
C PHE A 79 15.00 -5.68 12.13
N GLU A 80 14.54 -5.06 13.23
CA GLU A 80 15.38 -4.16 14.02
C GLU A 80 16.57 -4.90 14.66
N THR A 81 16.35 -6.12 15.12
CA THR A 81 17.42 -6.96 15.67
C THR A 81 18.41 -7.31 14.58
N PHE A 82 17.93 -7.72 13.42
CA PHE A 82 18.76 -7.97 12.23
C PHE A 82 19.56 -6.71 11.83
N ALA A 83 18.94 -5.54 11.78
CA ALA A 83 19.61 -4.29 11.42
C ALA A 83 20.83 -4.02 12.33
N ARG A 84 20.68 -4.23 13.63
CA ARG A 84 21.79 -4.07 14.59
C ARG A 84 22.92 -5.07 14.37
N GLN A 85 22.60 -6.35 14.13
CA GLN A 85 23.62 -7.39 13.87
C GLN A 85 24.33 -7.11 12.56
N TRP A 86 23.58 -6.84 11.49
CA TRP A 86 24.13 -6.53 10.18
C TRP A 86 25.00 -5.27 10.21
N GLY A 87 24.60 -4.23 10.96
CA GLY A 87 25.44 -3.04 11.17
C GLY A 87 26.77 -3.34 11.86
N THR A 88 26.75 -4.24 12.85
CA THR A 88 27.97 -4.72 13.53
C THR A 88 28.87 -5.50 12.60
N GLN A 89 28.31 -6.42 11.83
CA GLN A 89 29.02 -7.21 10.82
C GLN A 89 29.68 -6.31 9.76
N ILE A 90 28.92 -5.36 9.18
CA ILE A 90 29.47 -4.42 8.18
C ILE A 90 30.57 -3.57 8.80
N THR A 91 30.39 -3.06 10.03
CA THR A 91 31.43 -2.30 10.75
C THR A 91 32.72 -3.10 10.85
N ALA A 92 32.66 -4.37 11.20
CA ALA A 92 33.83 -5.24 11.31
C ALA A 92 34.52 -5.49 9.96
N ARG A 93 33.75 -5.68 8.89
CA ARG A 93 34.23 -5.98 7.55
C ARG A 93 34.78 -4.75 6.80
N VAL A 94 34.05 -3.65 6.88
CA VAL A 94 34.34 -2.39 6.19
C VAL A 94 35.38 -1.55 6.97
N ARG A 95 35.57 -1.87 8.26
CA ARG A 95 36.47 -1.11 9.19
C ARG A 95 36.10 0.37 9.30
N ALA A 96 34.82 0.69 9.12
CA ALA A 96 34.24 2.00 9.29
C ALA A 96 32.94 1.85 10.08
N LEU A 97 32.65 2.78 10.98
CA LEU A 97 31.42 2.70 11.80
C LEU A 97 30.19 2.74 10.90
N CYS A 98 29.45 1.66 10.92
CA CYS A 98 28.19 1.49 10.19
C CYS A 98 27.03 1.40 11.19
N THR A 99 26.00 2.19 10.96
CA THR A 99 24.74 2.10 11.70
C THR A 99 23.63 1.77 10.72
N ILE A 100 22.85 0.72 11.02
CA ILE A 100 21.69 0.32 10.21
C ILE A 100 20.45 0.42 11.07
N THR A 101 19.40 1.06 10.55
CA THR A 101 18.09 1.16 11.16
C THR A 101 17.04 0.58 10.23
N CYS A 102 16.07 -0.14 10.78
CA CYS A 102 14.89 -0.56 10.04
C CYS A 102 13.88 0.60 10.06
N ASP A 103 13.57 1.14 8.90
CA ASP A 103 12.69 2.30 8.80
C ASP A 103 11.22 1.87 8.64
N GLN A 104 10.99 0.76 7.93
CA GLN A 104 9.65 0.35 7.55
C GLN A 104 9.60 -1.13 7.18
N VAL A 105 8.50 -1.79 7.53
CA VAL A 105 8.18 -3.16 7.10
C VAL A 105 6.80 -3.17 6.46
N LEU A 106 6.72 -3.59 5.21
CA LEU A 106 5.48 -3.64 4.43
C LEU A 106 5.28 -5.02 3.81
N MET A 107 4.03 -5.35 3.52
CA MET A 107 3.69 -6.49 2.67
C MET A 107 3.14 -5.95 1.35
N GLN A 108 3.72 -6.37 0.24
CA GLN A 108 3.35 -5.94 -1.11
C GLN A 108 3.63 -7.06 -2.11
N THR A 109 3.12 -6.95 -3.33
CA THR A 109 3.42 -7.93 -4.38
C THR A 109 4.86 -7.78 -4.88
N TYR A 110 5.39 -8.87 -5.47
CA TYR A 110 6.72 -8.81 -6.07
C TYR A 110 6.81 -7.78 -7.21
N ASP A 111 5.74 -7.63 -8.00
CA ASP A 111 5.67 -6.66 -9.08
C ASP A 111 5.75 -5.21 -8.56
N GLU A 112 4.99 -4.88 -7.50
CA GLU A 112 5.06 -3.58 -6.83
C GLU A 112 6.46 -3.32 -6.25
N TYR A 113 7.06 -4.32 -5.62
CA TYR A 113 8.41 -4.22 -5.08
C TYR A 113 9.44 -3.97 -6.18
N ALA A 114 9.46 -4.82 -7.22
CA ALA A 114 10.41 -4.70 -8.32
C ALA A 114 10.25 -3.37 -9.08
N GLY A 115 9.00 -2.90 -9.25
CA GLY A 115 8.67 -1.62 -9.85
C GLY A 115 9.10 -0.40 -9.03
N SER A 116 9.21 -0.54 -7.71
CA SER A 116 9.67 0.53 -6.81
C SER A 116 11.19 0.71 -6.81
N LEU A 117 11.94 -0.29 -7.29
CA LEU A 117 13.39 -0.28 -7.26
C LEU A 117 14.00 0.51 -8.44
N PRO A 118 15.18 1.11 -8.25
CA PRO A 118 15.92 1.70 -9.36
C PRO A 118 16.23 0.66 -10.43
N PRO A 119 16.15 1.02 -11.75
CA PRO A 119 16.40 0.08 -12.84
C PRO A 119 17.77 -0.58 -12.79
N LYS A 120 18.79 0.15 -12.27
CA LYS A 120 20.14 -0.35 -12.04
C LYS A 120 20.44 -0.34 -10.56
N THR A 121 20.48 -1.53 -9.97
CA THR A 121 20.77 -1.74 -8.56
C THR A 121 21.36 -3.13 -8.36
N ALA A 122 22.06 -3.39 -7.28
CA ALA A 122 22.53 -4.72 -6.96
C ALA A 122 21.43 -5.45 -6.17
N MET A 123 20.94 -6.56 -6.73
CA MET A 123 19.96 -7.45 -6.12
C MET A 123 20.65 -8.80 -5.87
N VAL A 124 20.91 -9.09 -4.62
CA VAL A 124 21.40 -10.39 -4.18
C VAL A 124 20.23 -11.33 -4.03
N LEU A 125 20.13 -12.30 -4.92
CA LEU A 125 19.11 -13.34 -4.90
C LEU A 125 19.51 -14.43 -3.93
N CYS A 126 18.59 -14.80 -3.05
CA CYS A 126 18.81 -15.83 -2.05
C CYS A 126 17.74 -16.92 -2.22
N THR A 127 18.18 -18.15 -2.46
CA THR A 127 17.30 -19.31 -2.48
C THR A 127 16.82 -19.64 -1.08
N ILE A 128 15.59 -20.11 -0.97
CA ILE A 128 14.97 -20.53 0.29
C ILE A 128 14.63 -22.01 0.15
N SER A 129 15.07 -22.84 1.10
CA SER A 129 14.73 -24.26 1.07
C SER A 129 13.22 -24.48 1.04
N ALA A 130 12.76 -25.40 0.21
CA ALA A 130 11.36 -25.78 0.01
C ALA A 130 10.45 -24.70 -0.63
N LEU A 131 11.00 -23.58 -1.14
CA LEU A 131 10.25 -22.55 -1.87
C LEU A 131 10.89 -22.28 -3.23
N GLU A 132 10.05 -22.05 -4.25
CA GLU A 132 10.53 -21.61 -5.57
C GLU A 132 10.88 -20.12 -5.58
N ALA A 133 10.11 -19.32 -4.83
CA ALA A 133 10.35 -17.89 -4.69
C ALA A 133 11.62 -17.62 -3.87
N LYS A 134 12.43 -16.67 -4.35
CA LYS A 134 13.69 -16.27 -3.73
C LYS A 134 13.50 -15.01 -2.89
N SER A 135 14.29 -14.89 -1.84
CA SER A 135 14.47 -13.62 -1.13
C SER A 135 15.46 -12.72 -1.87
N VAL A 136 15.33 -11.43 -1.66
CA VAL A 136 16.14 -10.42 -2.34
C VAL A 136 16.70 -9.43 -1.31
N ILE A 137 18.04 -9.30 -1.27
CA ILE A 137 18.72 -8.18 -0.57
C ILE A 137 19.11 -7.17 -1.65
N GLN A 138 18.51 -6.01 -1.64
CA GLN A 138 18.80 -4.95 -2.61
C GLN A 138 19.59 -3.82 -1.97
N LEU A 139 20.60 -3.34 -2.68
CA LEU A 139 21.36 -2.15 -2.31
C LEU A 139 21.89 -1.44 -3.58
N PRO A 140 22.14 -0.12 -3.52
CA PRO A 140 22.76 0.57 -4.63
C PRO A 140 24.14 -0.04 -4.94
N THR A 141 24.42 -0.30 -6.23
CA THR A 141 25.69 -0.94 -6.65
C THR A 141 26.91 -0.14 -6.17
N VAL A 142 26.79 1.19 -6.16
CA VAL A 142 27.86 2.09 -5.67
C VAL A 142 28.17 1.83 -4.19
N THR A 143 27.14 1.60 -3.37
CA THR A 143 27.28 1.28 -1.95
C THR A 143 28.08 -0.01 -1.75
N GLY A 144 27.70 -1.07 -2.47
CA GLY A 144 28.44 -2.34 -2.42
C GLY A 144 29.88 -2.22 -2.88
N LEU A 145 30.12 -1.45 -3.94
CA LEU A 145 31.51 -1.17 -4.42
C LEU A 145 32.32 -0.38 -3.40
N THR A 146 31.70 0.56 -2.69
CA THR A 146 32.36 1.30 -1.61
C THR A 146 32.73 0.36 -0.45
N TRP A 147 31.85 -0.55 -0.07
CA TRP A 147 32.15 -1.55 0.97
C TRP A 147 33.32 -2.42 0.59
N VAL A 148 33.32 -2.95 -0.65
CA VAL A 148 34.45 -3.76 -1.15
C VAL A 148 35.72 -2.95 -1.20
N ASN A 149 35.70 -1.68 -1.60
CA ASN A 149 36.86 -0.80 -1.57
C ASN A 149 37.45 -0.69 -0.16
N HIS A 150 36.64 -0.46 0.84
CA HIS A 150 37.09 -0.43 2.24
C HIS A 150 37.65 -1.79 2.69
N MET A 151 37.01 -2.91 2.34
CA MET A 151 37.51 -4.27 2.66
C MET A 151 38.90 -4.53 2.08
N LEU A 152 39.16 -3.98 0.90
CA LEU A 152 40.48 -4.06 0.22
C LEU A 152 41.51 -3.03 0.72
N GLY A 153 41.17 -2.25 1.75
CA GLY A 153 42.06 -1.26 2.36
C GLY A 153 41.98 0.15 1.78
N GLY A 154 40.98 0.41 0.92
CA GLY A 154 40.70 1.77 0.44
C GLY A 154 40.00 2.61 1.50
N ASN A 155 39.99 3.93 1.31
CA ASN A 155 39.37 4.91 2.21
C ASN A 155 37.98 5.39 1.73
N GLY A 156 37.36 4.72 0.75
CA GLY A 156 36.07 5.11 0.19
C GLY A 156 36.01 6.42 -0.59
N SER A 157 37.13 7.13 -0.72
CA SER A 157 37.18 8.44 -1.42
C SER A 157 37.30 8.32 -2.95
N GLN A 158 37.42 7.11 -3.47
CA GLN A 158 37.49 6.91 -4.92
C GLN A 158 36.14 7.15 -5.58
N VAL A 159 36.13 7.94 -6.65
CA VAL A 159 34.96 8.13 -7.49
C VAL A 159 34.69 6.83 -8.25
N ILE A 160 33.63 6.14 -7.87
CA ILE A 160 33.21 4.91 -8.53
C ILE A 160 32.36 5.30 -9.77
N PRO A 161 32.75 4.83 -10.98
CA PRO A 161 31.96 5.12 -12.18
C PRO A 161 30.52 4.59 -12.06
N ALA A 162 29.55 5.43 -12.39
CA ALA A 162 28.16 5.05 -12.33
C ALA A 162 27.86 3.88 -13.31
N GLY A 163 27.12 2.89 -12.84
CA GLY A 163 26.67 1.76 -13.66
C GLY A 163 27.70 0.65 -13.88
N ARG A 164 28.82 0.64 -13.16
CA ARG A 164 29.77 -0.47 -13.16
C ARG A 164 29.24 -1.63 -12.30
N ASN A 165 29.32 -2.83 -12.85
CA ASN A 165 29.03 -4.06 -12.11
C ASN A 165 30.24 -4.52 -11.28
N PHE A 166 30.05 -5.43 -10.34
CA PHE A 166 31.12 -6.06 -9.58
C PHE A 166 32.02 -6.89 -10.50
N THR A 167 33.32 -6.82 -10.31
CA THR A 167 34.29 -7.76 -10.87
C THR A 167 34.15 -9.11 -10.16
N PRO A 168 34.72 -10.23 -10.71
CA PRO A 168 34.61 -11.54 -10.07
C PRO A 168 35.15 -11.58 -8.63
N ILE A 169 36.21 -10.83 -8.32
CA ILE A 169 36.77 -10.75 -6.96
C ILE A 169 35.81 -9.97 -6.04
N GLU A 170 35.31 -8.83 -6.48
CA GLU A 170 34.34 -8.02 -5.73
C GLU A 170 33.05 -8.80 -5.48
N LEU A 171 32.58 -9.57 -6.48
CA LEU A 171 31.42 -10.43 -6.38
C LEU A 171 31.62 -11.52 -5.31
N ALA A 172 32.80 -12.13 -5.24
CA ALA A 172 33.12 -13.13 -4.22
C ALA A 172 33.09 -12.54 -2.81
N LEU A 173 33.66 -11.33 -2.63
CA LEU A 173 33.61 -10.61 -1.35
C LEU A 173 32.19 -10.22 -0.95
N MET A 174 31.39 -9.72 -1.89
CA MET A 174 29.99 -9.40 -1.65
C MET A 174 29.17 -10.65 -1.30
N ARG A 175 29.40 -11.75 -2.01
CA ARG A 175 28.72 -13.03 -1.73
C ARG A 175 29.02 -13.50 -0.31
N GLN A 176 30.28 -13.47 0.10
CA GLN A 176 30.69 -13.85 1.45
C GLN A 176 29.99 -12.97 2.51
N MET A 177 30.03 -11.65 2.32
CA MET A 177 29.39 -10.70 3.25
C MET A 177 27.87 -10.91 3.34
N MET A 178 27.21 -11.20 2.21
CA MET A 178 25.77 -11.48 2.21
C MET A 178 25.42 -12.84 2.83
N THR A 179 26.31 -13.85 2.69
CA THR A 179 26.14 -15.13 3.38
C THR A 179 26.16 -14.94 4.90
N GLU A 180 27.11 -14.17 5.41
CA GLU A 180 27.17 -13.82 6.84
C GLU A 180 25.93 -13.00 7.29
N ALA A 181 25.43 -12.09 6.43
CA ALA A 181 24.20 -11.36 6.72
C ALA A 181 22.95 -12.29 6.79
N LEU A 182 22.92 -13.36 6.01
CA LEU A 182 21.86 -14.37 6.11
C LEU A 182 21.95 -15.19 7.41
N GLU A 183 23.15 -15.43 7.94
CA GLU A 183 23.33 -16.05 9.26
C GLU A 183 22.83 -15.12 10.37
N ASP A 184 23.13 -13.81 10.30
CA ASP A 184 22.60 -12.80 11.20
C ASP A 184 21.08 -12.69 11.12
N LEU A 185 20.51 -12.80 9.92
CA LEU A 185 19.07 -12.83 9.68
C LEU A 185 18.42 -14.03 10.39
N ARG A 186 19.00 -15.22 10.20
CA ARG A 186 18.51 -16.45 10.83
C ARG A 186 18.53 -16.35 12.35
N TYR A 187 19.61 -15.82 12.92
CA TYR A 187 19.73 -15.58 14.34
C TYR A 187 18.65 -14.60 14.85
N SER A 188 18.45 -13.50 14.13
CA SER A 188 17.52 -12.45 14.56
C SER A 188 16.05 -12.86 14.49
N PHE A 189 15.71 -13.71 13.52
CA PHE A 189 14.35 -14.23 13.34
C PHE A 189 14.06 -15.47 14.18
N GLY A 190 15.11 -16.23 14.57
CA GLY A 190 14.96 -17.42 15.38
C GLY A 190 13.89 -18.39 14.83
N PRO A 191 12.84 -18.72 15.62
CA PRO A 191 11.81 -19.68 15.21
C PRO A 191 10.90 -19.18 14.06
N LEU A 192 10.92 -17.89 13.73
CA LEU A 192 10.15 -17.36 12.61
C LEU A 192 10.73 -17.74 11.25
N LEU A 193 12.02 -18.09 11.19
CA LEU A 193 12.72 -18.45 9.97
C LEU A 193 13.16 -19.91 10.01
N VAL A 194 12.27 -20.81 9.64
CA VAL A 194 12.53 -22.26 9.66
C VAL A 194 13.36 -22.72 8.46
N ASN A 195 13.21 -22.01 7.34
CA ASN A 195 13.85 -22.36 6.08
C ASN A 195 15.31 -21.90 6.05
N ASP A 196 16.18 -22.67 5.38
CA ASP A 196 17.55 -22.28 5.13
C ASP A 196 17.63 -21.33 3.92
N PHE A 197 18.47 -20.32 4.05
CA PHE A 197 18.73 -19.31 3.02
C PHE A 197 20.16 -19.48 2.50
N ALA A 198 20.33 -19.39 1.19
CA ALA A 198 21.64 -19.43 0.55
C ALA A 198 21.74 -18.38 -0.57
N VAL A 199 22.87 -17.71 -0.67
CA VAL A 199 23.13 -16.75 -1.76
C VAL A 199 23.25 -17.50 -3.08
N ASP A 200 22.34 -17.23 -4.01
CA ASP A 200 22.33 -17.80 -5.36
C ASP A 200 23.19 -16.95 -6.32
N GLY A 201 22.85 -15.69 -6.46
CA GLY A 201 23.56 -14.80 -7.40
C GLY A 201 23.24 -13.33 -7.16
N ILE A 202 23.88 -12.47 -7.97
CA ILE A 202 23.61 -11.03 -7.96
C ILE A 202 23.13 -10.59 -9.34
N GLN A 203 21.98 -9.94 -9.38
CA GLN A 203 21.40 -9.32 -10.56
C GLN A 203 21.52 -7.81 -10.45
N TYR A 204 21.61 -7.12 -11.61
CA TYR A 204 21.80 -5.67 -11.63
C TYR A 204 20.62 -4.90 -12.24
N ASN A 205 19.61 -5.62 -12.69
CA ASN A 205 18.40 -5.04 -13.26
C ASN A 205 17.17 -5.57 -12.52
N SER A 206 16.42 -4.66 -11.88
CA SER A 206 15.24 -5.01 -11.07
C SER A 206 14.14 -5.67 -11.88
N GLN A 207 13.97 -5.31 -13.16
CA GLN A 207 12.92 -5.84 -14.02
C GLN A 207 13.19 -7.27 -14.50
N PHE A 208 14.46 -7.72 -14.51
CA PHE A 208 14.87 -9.05 -14.98
C PHE A 208 15.26 -10.02 -13.86
N ALA A 209 15.17 -9.61 -12.61
CA ALA A 209 15.64 -10.40 -11.49
C ALA A 209 14.81 -11.68 -11.23
N GLN A 210 13.53 -11.71 -11.61
CA GLN A 210 12.61 -12.86 -11.53
C GLN A 210 12.77 -13.70 -10.25
N ALA A 211 12.79 -13.02 -9.10
CA ALA A 211 12.96 -13.68 -7.80
C ALA A 211 11.70 -14.42 -7.35
N ALA A 212 10.51 -13.97 -7.78
CA ALA A 212 9.22 -14.53 -7.44
C ALA A 212 8.22 -14.28 -8.57
N ALA A 213 7.05 -14.90 -8.54
CA ALA A 213 5.97 -14.57 -9.46
C ALA A 213 5.44 -13.14 -9.19
N PRO A 214 5.00 -12.39 -10.21
CA PRO A 214 4.54 -11.00 -10.05
C PRO A 214 3.51 -10.79 -8.96
N ALA A 215 2.64 -11.79 -8.76
CA ALA A 215 1.56 -11.75 -7.79
C ALA A 215 1.93 -12.30 -6.40
N ASP A 216 3.15 -12.83 -6.22
CA ASP A 216 3.60 -13.35 -4.94
C ASP A 216 3.74 -12.23 -3.92
N LEU A 217 3.24 -12.47 -2.71
CA LEU A 217 3.36 -11.52 -1.61
C LEU A 217 4.75 -11.59 -1.00
N MET A 218 5.37 -10.43 -0.88
CA MET A 218 6.68 -10.21 -0.27
C MET A 218 6.54 -9.37 1.00
N ILE A 219 7.23 -9.75 2.05
CA ILE A 219 7.46 -8.91 3.23
C ILE A 219 8.75 -8.15 2.97
N VAL A 220 8.64 -6.84 2.84
CA VAL A 220 9.74 -5.95 2.47
C VAL A 220 10.10 -5.05 3.64
N ALA A 221 11.33 -5.19 4.11
CA ALA A 221 11.92 -4.28 5.09
C ALA A 221 12.84 -3.29 4.39
N THR A 222 12.70 -2.02 4.72
CA THR A 222 13.54 -0.92 4.24
C THR A 222 14.51 -0.50 5.34
N PHE A 223 15.78 -0.40 5.01
CA PHE A 223 16.84 -0.04 5.94
C PHE A 223 17.55 1.22 5.51
N SER A 224 17.80 2.12 6.45
CA SER A 224 18.75 3.22 6.30
C SER A 224 20.12 2.77 6.80
N ILE A 225 21.10 2.78 5.92
CA ILE A 225 22.50 2.41 6.20
C ILE A 225 23.34 3.68 6.21
N ARG A 226 23.91 3.99 7.35
CA ARG A 226 24.80 5.14 7.52
C ARG A 226 26.23 4.67 7.79
N ILE A 227 27.14 5.02 6.90
CA ILE A 227 28.57 4.81 7.07
C ILE A 227 29.24 6.19 7.06
N GLU A 228 29.86 6.55 8.18
CA GLU A 228 30.43 7.89 8.39
C GLU A 228 29.40 9.01 8.12
N ARG A 229 29.58 9.74 6.98
CA ARG A 229 28.71 10.85 6.57
C ARG A 229 27.71 10.46 5.46
N ASN A 230 27.83 9.26 4.91
CA ASN A 230 27.02 8.81 3.79
C ASN A 230 25.87 7.96 4.31
N THR A 231 24.67 8.30 3.87
CA THR A 231 23.45 7.51 4.14
C THR A 231 22.94 6.95 2.83
N THR A 232 22.63 5.65 2.83
CA THR A 232 22.03 4.95 1.69
C THR A 232 20.88 4.08 2.17
N THR A 233 20.01 3.70 1.24
CA THR A 233 18.87 2.82 1.53
C THR A 233 19.13 1.45 0.94
N ALA A 234 18.82 0.40 1.71
CA ALA A 234 18.78 -0.98 1.24
C ALA A 234 17.41 -1.59 1.57
N THR A 235 17.03 -2.64 0.87
CA THR A 235 15.81 -3.38 1.14
C THR A 235 16.10 -4.88 1.25
N LEU A 236 15.31 -5.55 2.09
CA LEU A 236 15.26 -7.00 2.18
C LEU A 236 13.82 -7.45 1.95
N ALA A 237 13.61 -8.16 0.86
CA ALA A 237 12.32 -8.73 0.50
C ALA A 237 12.36 -10.25 0.74
N ILE A 238 11.44 -10.75 1.55
CA ILE A 238 11.28 -12.17 1.86
C ILE A 238 9.88 -12.61 1.42
N PRO A 239 9.73 -13.72 0.67
CA PRO A 239 8.41 -14.25 0.36
C PRO A 239 7.57 -14.44 1.61
N ALA A 240 6.34 -13.94 1.60
CA ALA A 240 5.43 -14.05 2.75
C ALA A 240 5.20 -15.52 3.15
N ALA A 241 5.24 -16.44 2.18
CA ALA A 241 5.13 -17.87 2.40
C ALA A 241 6.24 -18.46 3.31
N ALA A 242 7.40 -17.79 3.42
CA ALA A 242 8.48 -18.22 4.30
C ALA A 242 8.26 -17.87 5.78
N LEU A 243 7.54 -16.79 6.07
CA LEU A 243 7.39 -16.23 7.42
C LEU A 243 5.98 -16.41 7.99
N MET A 244 4.95 -16.24 7.16
CA MET A 244 3.56 -16.24 7.62
C MET A 244 3.09 -17.53 8.32
N PRO A 245 3.53 -18.74 7.94
CA PRO A 245 3.13 -19.96 8.65
C PRO A 245 3.52 -19.99 10.14
N GLN A 246 4.63 -19.32 10.51
CA GLN A 246 5.14 -19.26 11.89
C GLN A 246 4.50 -18.15 12.73
N LEU A 247 3.82 -17.20 12.11
CA LEU A 247 3.15 -16.11 12.82
C LEU A 247 1.78 -16.48 13.42
N GLY A 248 1.35 -17.74 13.26
CA GLY A 248 0.16 -18.30 13.92
C GLY A 248 -1.15 -18.17 13.14
N GLU A 249 -2.28 -18.45 13.81
CA GLU A 249 -3.61 -18.54 13.18
C GLU A 249 -4.16 -17.21 12.63
N ALA A 250 -3.60 -16.08 13.04
CA ALA A 250 -3.94 -14.76 12.49
C ALA A 250 -3.34 -14.50 11.10
N ASN A 251 -2.88 -15.55 10.41
CA ASN A 251 -2.29 -15.44 9.08
C ASN A 251 -3.35 -15.01 8.04
N PRO A 252 -3.22 -13.82 7.41
CA PRO A 252 -4.17 -13.37 6.39
C PRO A 252 -4.23 -14.30 5.16
N MET A 253 -3.23 -15.13 4.92
CA MET A 253 -3.27 -16.14 3.83
C MET A 253 -4.21 -17.32 4.13
N ARG A 254 -4.48 -17.66 5.40
CA ARG A 254 -5.48 -18.69 5.75
C ARG A 254 -6.93 -18.20 5.64
N ILE A 255 -7.13 -16.88 5.67
CA ILE A 255 -8.47 -16.27 5.60
C ILE A 255 -9.08 -16.44 4.19
N THR A 256 -8.28 -16.67 3.15
CA THR A 256 -8.80 -16.82 1.78
C THR A 256 -9.64 -18.07 1.54
N THR A 257 -9.51 -19.12 2.36
CA THR A 257 -10.31 -20.35 2.21
C THR A 257 -11.71 -20.23 2.83
N ASN A 258 -11.93 -19.35 3.83
CA ASN A 258 -13.21 -19.19 4.53
C ASN A 258 -13.65 -17.73 4.65
N SER A 259 -13.10 -16.84 3.83
CA SER A 259 -13.38 -15.39 3.91
C SER A 259 -14.88 -15.08 3.74
N ALA A 260 -15.60 -15.88 2.96
CA ALA A 260 -17.04 -15.71 2.77
C ALA A 260 -17.83 -16.00 4.06
N GLU A 261 -17.47 -17.05 4.80
CA GLU A 261 -18.12 -17.40 6.07
C GLU A 261 -17.83 -16.38 7.16
N TYR A 262 -16.58 -15.92 7.28
CA TYR A 262 -16.22 -14.87 8.24
C TYR A 262 -16.85 -13.52 7.90
N LEU A 263 -16.91 -13.16 6.63
CA LEU A 263 -17.60 -11.94 6.17
C LEU A 263 -19.09 -12.04 6.49
N GLN A 264 -19.73 -13.19 6.26
CA GLN A 264 -21.12 -13.42 6.55
C GLN A 264 -21.41 -13.37 8.07
N ALA A 265 -20.51 -13.94 8.88
CA ALA A 265 -20.60 -13.86 10.34
C ALA A 265 -20.43 -12.41 10.85
N GLN A 266 -19.51 -11.64 10.28
CA GLN A 266 -19.33 -10.22 10.63
C GLN A 266 -20.50 -9.36 10.17
N LEU A 267 -21.04 -9.57 8.96
CA LEU A 267 -22.20 -8.87 8.47
C LEU A 267 -23.43 -9.14 9.34
N ALA A 268 -23.59 -10.37 9.85
CA ALA A 268 -24.67 -10.73 10.77
C ALA A 268 -24.58 -10.00 12.14
N ALA A 269 -23.39 -9.55 12.52
CA ALA A 269 -23.15 -8.81 13.78
C ALA A 269 -23.24 -7.29 13.63
N VAL A 270 -23.43 -6.76 12.42
CA VAL A 270 -23.53 -5.30 12.17
C VAL A 270 -24.89 -4.80 12.69
N PRO A 271 -24.94 -3.86 13.63
CA PRO A 271 -26.19 -3.27 14.08
C PRO A 271 -26.82 -2.45 12.96
N VAL A 272 -28.12 -2.66 12.73
CA VAL A 272 -28.91 -1.91 11.75
C VAL A 272 -30.07 -1.20 12.45
N ASP A 273 -30.38 0.01 12.01
CA ASP A 273 -31.51 0.77 12.52
C ASP A 273 -32.83 0.22 11.96
N VAL A 274 -33.71 -0.18 12.85
CA VAL A 274 -35.00 -0.74 12.52
C VAL A 274 -36.10 0.24 12.92
N ALA A 275 -37.02 0.56 12.01
CA ALA A 275 -38.10 1.49 12.21
C ALA A 275 -39.47 0.81 12.02
N LEU A 276 -40.41 1.17 12.88
CA LEU A 276 -41.83 0.84 12.68
C LEU A 276 -42.51 1.97 11.91
N ARG A 277 -43.01 1.68 10.72
CA ARG A 277 -43.67 2.64 9.83
C ARG A 277 -45.17 2.52 9.86
N LEU A 278 -45.79 3.67 10.02
CA LEU A 278 -47.23 3.84 9.83
C LEU A 278 -47.56 4.10 8.36
N THR A 279 -48.82 3.90 7.94
CA THR A 279 -49.23 4.31 6.61
C THR A 279 -48.93 5.80 6.39
N PRO A 280 -48.26 6.16 5.28
CA PRO A 280 -47.84 7.55 5.04
C PRO A 280 -49.09 8.47 4.90
N ALA A 281 -49.07 9.60 5.58
CA ALA A 281 -50.07 10.65 5.47
C ALA A 281 -49.60 11.74 4.52
N ARG A 282 -50.45 12.20 3.62
CA ARG A 282 -50.20 13.37 2.78
C ARG A 282 -50.67 14.62 3.49
N VAL A 283 -49.76 15.53 3.79
CA VAL A 283 -50.03 16.77 4.51
C VAL A 283 -49.50 17.94 3.70
N LEU A 284 -50.23 19.05 3.68
CA LEU A 284 -49.75 20.26 3.00
C LEU A 284 -48.51 20.84 3.73
N PRO A 285 -47.50 21.34 3.01
CA PRO A 285 -46.34 21.96 3.64
C PRO A 285 -46.65 23.10 4.60
N SER A 286 -47.69 23.91 4.28
CA SER A 286 -48.12 25.01 5.14
C SER A 286 -48.61 24.53 6.51
N ARG A 287 -49.25 23.35 6.58
CA ARG A 287 -49.71 22.77 7.84
C ARG A 287 -48.57 22.23 8.69
N ILE A 288 -47.50 21.71 8.05
CA ILE A 288 -46.30 21.26 8.76
C ILE A 288 -45.57 22.45 9.36
N LEU A 289 -45.43 23.55 8.61
CA LEU A 289 -44.79 24.77 9.07
C LEU A 289 -45.54 25.54 10.17
N SER A 290 -46.86 25.29 10.32
CA SER A 290 -47.71 25.92 11.34
C SER A 290 -47.94 25.06 12.58
N LEU A 291 -47.28 23.86 12.70
CA LEU A 291 -47.49 22.96 13.84
C LEU A 291 -46.96 23.59 15.13
N MET A 292 -47.78 23.54 16.16
CA MET A 292 -47.43 23.98 17.52
C MET A 292 -47.54 22.79 18.50
N VAL A 293 -46.91 22.96 19.66
CA VAL A 293 -47.00 21.97 20.74
C VAL A 293 -48.46 21.83 21.20
N GLY A 294 -48.98 20.60 21.11
CA GLY A 294 -50.38 20.29 21.41
C GLY A 294 -51.23 20.03 20.19
N ASP A 295 -50.76 20.31 18.98
CA ASP A 295 -51.51 20.00 17.75
C ASP A 295 -51.60 18.50 17.51
N VAL A 296 -52.72 18.05 16.99
CA VAL A 296 -53.01 16.67 16.62
C VAL A 296 -52.95 16.50 15.12
N LEU A 297 -51.98 15.66 14.66
CA LEU A 297 -51.87 15.27 13.27
C LEU A 297 -52.55 13.91 13.06
N PRO A 298 -53.68 13.83 12.35
CA PRO A 298 -54.34 12.56 12.08
C PRO A 298 -53.51 11.73 11.10
N ILE A 299 -53.20 10.49 11.46
CA ILE A 299 -52.52 9.54 10.61
C ILE A 299 -53.56 8.51 10.11
N PRO A 300 -53.63 8.26 8.79
CA PRO A 300 -54.65 7.37 8.20
C PRO A 300 -54.26 5.89 8.35
N HIS A 301 -53.80 5.49 9.55
CA HIS A 301 -53.46 4.11 9.87
C HIS A 301 -54.51 3.49 10.78
N PRO A 302 -55.23 2.43 10.33
CA PRO A 302 -56.23 1.75 11.15
C PRO A 302 -55.59 1.10 12.38
N LYS A 303 -56.21 1.25 13.56
CA LYS A 303 -55.67 0.74 14.84
C LYS A 303 -55.36 -0.76 14.86
N HIS A 304 -56.09 -1.56 14.09
CA HIS A 304 -55.96 -3.02 14.01
C HIS A 304 -55.04 -3.49 12.88
N ARG A 305 -54.52 -2.58 12.06
CA ARG A 305 -53.57 -2.93 10.99
C ARG A 305 -52.16 -3.01 11.56
N PRO A 306 -51.39 -4.08 11.23
CA PRO A 306 -50.01 -4.17 11.59
C PRO A 306 -49.17 -3.04 10.96
N LEU A 307 -48.09 -2.64 11.64
CA LEU A 307 -47.10 -1.68 11.18
C LEU A 307 -46.06 -2.38 10.30
N ASP A 308 -45.51 -1.65 9.37
CA ASP A 308 -44.39 -2.18 8.55
C ASP A 308 -43.07 -2.01 9.33
N LEU A 309 -42.38 -3.13 9.56
CA LEU A 309 -41.02 -3.15 10.11
C LEU A 309 -40.02 -2.94 8.96
N ALA A 310 -39.31 -1.84 8.97
CA ALA A 310 -38.42 -1.45 7.86
C ALA A 310 -37.02 -1.18 8.32
N VAL A 311 -36.04 -1.49 7.43
CA VAL A 311 -34.64 -1.11 7.50
C VAL A 311 -34.34 -0.18 6.32
N GLY A 312 -33.93 1.04 6.59
CA GLY A 312 -33.84 2.06 5.54
C GLY A 312 -35.21 2.23 4.85
N ASP A 313 -35.29 2.07 3.54
CA ASP A 313 -36.54 2.21 2.78
C ASP A 313 -37.24 0.88 2.48
N GLN A 314 -36.68 -0.24 2.89
CA GLN A 314 -37.19 -1.57 2.60
C GLN A 314 -38.03 -2.10 3.79
N ALA A 315 -39.26 -2.50 3.53
CA ALA A 315 -40.09 -3.23 4.49
C ALA A 315 -39.65 -4.70 4.53
N LEU A 316 -39.40 -5.22 5.72
CA LEU A 316 -38.94 -6.60 5.92
C LEU A 316 -40.02 -7.49 6.53
N ALA A 317 -40.91 -6.92 7.34
CA ALA A 317 -41.91 -7.68 8.09
C ALA A 317 -43.08 -6.79 8.52
N ARG A 318 -44.13 -7.42 8.98
CA ARG A 318 -45.24 -6.74 9.66
C ARG A 318 -45.18 -7.00 11.16
N ALA A 319 -45.38 -5.95 11.94
CA ALA A 319 -45.31 -6.03 13.39
C ALA A 319 -46.47 -5.30 14.09
N ALA A 320 -46.85 -5.79 15.27
CA ALA A 320 -47.75 -5.09 16.17
C ALA A 320 -46.95 -4.40 17.29
N VAL A 321 -47.46 -3.26 17.74
CA VAL A 321 -46.91 -2.60 18.92
C VAL A 321 -47.27 -3.38 20.16
N GLY A 322 -46.30 -3.71 20.99
CA GLY A 322 -46.48 -4.41 22.24
C GLY A 322 -45.66 -3.74 23.36
N ALA A 323 -45.65 -4.40 24.52
CA ALA A 323 -44.82 -3.96 25.64
C ALA A 323 -43.97 -5.12 26.14
N ASN A 324 -42.72 -4.83 26.52
CA ASN A 324 -41.87 -5.74 27.23
C ASN A 324 -41.41 -5.06 28.54
N GLY A 325 -42.11 -5.42 29.64
CA GLY A 325 -41.97 -4.71 30.91
C GLY A 325 -42.41 -3.23 30.79
N SER A 326 -41.55 -2.30 31.12
CA SER A 326 -41.78 -0.85 31.03
C SER A 326 -41.42 -0.23 29.67
N ARG A 327 -40.97 -1.03 28.71
CA ARG A 327 -40.50 -0.56 27.40
C ARG A 327 -41.50 -0.95 26.30
N LEU A 328 -41.65 -0.06 25.34
CA LEU A 328 -42.34 -0.38 24.09
C LEU A 328 -41.58 -1.47 23.34
N ALA A 329 -42.28 -2.43 22.80
CA ALA A 329 -41.70 -3.51 21.98
C ALA A 329 -42.53 -3.69 20.70
N CYS A 330 -42.00 -4.34 19.71
CA CYS A 330 -42.71 -4.81 18.55
C CYS A 330 -42.77 -6.33 18.54
N ILE A 331 -43.91 -6.87 18.14
CA ILE A 331 -44.13 -8.31 17.95
C ILE A 331 -44.28 -8.52 16.45
N VAL A 332 -43.36 -9.27 15.86
CA VAL A 332 -43.41 -9.63 14.44
C VAL A 332 -44.57 -10.61 14.24
N ILE A 333 -45.46 -10.28 13.32
CA ILE A 333 -46.67 -11.07 13.01
C ILE A 333 -46.47 -11.86 11.72
N ASP A 334 -45.80 -11.23 10.74
CA ASP A 334 -45.61 -11.80 9.41
C ASP A 334 -44.26 -11.30 8.84
N THR A 335 -43.54 -12.16 8.13
CA THR A 335 -42.30 -11.80 7.45
C THR A 335 -42.53 -11.88 5.95
N GLU A 336 -42.19 -10.83 5.21
CA GLU A 336 -42.13 -10.91 3.75
C GLU A 336 -40.90 -11.78 3.41
N GLU A 337 -41.14 -13.02 2.93
CA GLU A 337 -40.09 -13.85 2.40
C GLU A 337 -39.44 -13.10 1.23
N SER A 338 -38.21 -12.64 1.47
CA SER A 338 -37.35 -12.10 0.42
C SER A 338 -37.01 -13.26 -0.52
N THR A 339 -37.73 -13.40 -1.61
CA THR A 339 -37.31 -14.30 -2.70
C THR A 339 -35.93 -13.85 -3.20
N PRO A 340 -34.93 -14.76 -3.32
CA PRO A 340 -33.57 -14.45 -3.70
C PRO A 340 -33.43 -13.92 -5.13
#